data_707b23399cc6ce0a87a4046666ad2ed4
#
_entry.id   707b23399cc6ce0a87a4046666ad2ed4
#
_cell.length_a   1.000
_cell.length_b   1.000
_cell.length_c   1.000
_cell.angle_alpha   90.00
_cell.angle_beta   90.00
_cell.angle_gamma   90.00
#
_symmetry.space_group_name_H-M   'P 1'
#
loop_
_entity.id
_entity.type
_entity.pdbx_description
1 polymer ?
#
loop_
_entity_poly.entity_id
_entity_poly.type
_entity_poly.pdbx_seq_one_letter_code
_entity_poly.pdbx_strand_id
1 'polypeptide(L)'
;YVSRLSRKGMSVRKLFKEYHTEYPDGYQLSSFKRIVSEYRFHIKVVGHVEHYAAEQMYIDFAGDRLEVVDEMTGETKKAEVFVAILPFSHYTYCEAVWSQRKEDLIKACENAIQYFEGVPAAIVPDNLKAAVTRSDRNEPVINDDFAAFAEYYGCVVSVSYTHLRAHET
;
A
#
# COMPACT_ATOMS: atom_id res chain seq x y z
N TYR A 1 22.70 -18.24 -5.80
CA TYR A 1 22.22 -18.63 -4.46
C TYR A 1 21.00 -17.83 -4.03
N VAL A 2 21.05 -16.49 -4.02
CA VAL A 2 19.97 -15.64 -3.44
C VAL A 2 18.62 -15.80 -4.16
N SER A 3 18.60 -16.04 -5.46
CA SER A 3 17.38 -16.34 -6.22
C SER A 3 16.60 -17.58 -5.72
N ARG A 4 17.29 -18.49 -5.04
CA ARG A 4 16.65 -19.68 -4.45
C ARG A 4 15.84 -19.36 -3.19
N LEU A 5 16.07 -18.21 -2.54
CA LEU A 5 15.31 -17.77 -1.35
C LEU A 5 13.84 -17.43 -1.66
N SER A 6 13.48 -17.23 -2.92
CA SER A 6 12.08 -17.05 -3.35
C SER A 6 11.29 -18.36 -3.38
N ARG A 7 11.94 -19.52 -3.28
CA ARG A 7 11.28 -20.82 -3.28
C ARG A 7 10.63 -21.11 -1.92
N LYS A 8 9.40 -21.63 -1.94
CA LYS A 8 8.66 -22.00 -0.72
C LYS A 8 9.48 -22.99 0.13
N GLY A 9 9.67 -22.65 1.42
CA GLY A 9 10.41 -23.48 2.38
C GLY A 9 11.93 -23.34 2.36
N MET A 10 12.51 -22.46 1.52
CA MET A 10 13.93 -22.13 1.55
C MET A 10 14.22 -21.04 2.57
N SER A 11 15.18 -21.29 3.48
CA SER A 11 15.66 -20.31 4.46
C SER A 11 17.13 -19.99 4.25
N VAL A 12 17.60 -18.84 4.77
CA VAL A 12 19.02 -18.45 4.70
C VAL A 12 19.92 -19.50 5.34
N ARG A 13 19.46 -20.20 6.39
CA ARG A 13 20.20 -21.30 7.00
C ARG A 13 20.33 -22.53 6.10
N LYS A 14 19.25 -22.89 5.38
CA LYS A 14 19.28 -24.00 4.41
C LYS A 14 20.22 -23.66 3.24
N LEU A 15 20.09 -22.43 2.72
CA LEU A 15 20.95 -21.92 1.66
C LEU A 15 22.43 -21.92 2.07
N PHE A 16 22.72 -21.54 3.32
CA PHE A 16 24.08 -21.61 3.87
C PHE A 16 24.61 -23.04 3.94
N LYS A 17 23.80 -24.03 4.33
CA LYS A 17 24.23 -25.42 4.34
C LYS A 17 24.63 -25.90 2.94
N GLU A 18 23.84 -25.58 1.91
CA GLU A 18 24.18 -25.89 0.51
C GLU A 18 25.49 -25.22 0.11
N TYR A 19 25.64 -23.92 0.40
CA TYR A 19 26.85 -23.15 0.14
C TYR A 19 28.10 -23.76 0.82
N HIS A 20 28.00 -24.09 2.10
CA HIS A 20 29.13 -24.62 2.89
C HIS A 20 29.52 -26.04 2.48
N THR A 21 28.58 -26.82 1.92
CA THR A 21 28.87 -28.13 1.32
C THR A 21 29.70 -27.99 0.04
N GLU A 22 29.38 -26.97 -0.77
CA GLU A 22 30.08 -26.68 -2.03
C GLU A 22 31.40 -25.95 -1.80
N TYR A 23 31.47 -25.09 -0.77
CA TYR A 23 32.62 -24.27 -0.41
C TYR A 23 32.96 -24.41 1.09
N PRO A 24 33.63 -25.49 1.54
CA PRO A 24 33.94 -25.72 2.95
C PRO A 24 34.79 -24.63 3.59
N ASP A 25 35.73 -24.06 2.83
CA ASP A 25 36.63 -22.97 3.27
C ASP A 25 36.04 -21.57 2.98
N GLY A 26 34.78 -21.49 2.61
CA GLY A 26 34.09 -20.23 2.28
C GLY A 26 33.68 -19.40 3.50
N TYR A 27 32.77 -18.43 3.27
CA TYR A 27 32.29 -17.55 4.34
C TYR A 27 31.61 -18.31 5.46
N GLN A 28 31.84 -17.85 6.69
CA GLN A 28 31.11 -18.31 7.87
C GLN A 28 29.66 -17.82 7.85
N LEU A 29 28.77 -18.46 8.60
CA LEU A 29 27.34 -18.19 8.61
C LEU A 29 26.99 -16.70 8.86
N SER A 30 27.72 -16.02 9.74
CA SER A 30 27.51 -14.59 10.05
C SER A 30 27.78 -13.70 8.83
N SER A 31 28.92 -13.88 8.19
CA SER A 31 29.31 -13.15 6.98
C SER A 31 28.39 -13.48 5.80
N PHE A 32 28.01 -14.75 5.63
CA PHE A 32 27.07 -15.17 4.61
C PHE A 32 25.69 -14.51 4.80
N LYS A 33 25.16 -14.46 6.03
CA LYS A 33 23.90 -13.77 6.33
C LYS A 33 23.97 -12.29 6.01
N ARG A 34 25.08 -11.62 6.38
CA ARG A 34 25.27 -10.19 6.09
C ARG A 34 25.28 -9.94 4.58
N ILE A 35 26.06 -10.68 3.82
CA ILE A 35 26.15 -10.54 2.35
C ILE A 35 24.78 -10.79 1.70
N VAL A 36 24.06 -11.84 2.12
CA VAL A 36 22.72 -12.13 1.60
C VAL A 36 21.74 -11.01 1.94
N SER A 37 21.84 -10.43 3.14
CA SER A 37 20.98 -9.31 3.56
C SER A 37 21.26 -8.03 2.76
N GLU A 38 22.54 -7.68 2.59
CA GLU A 38 22.97 -6.55 1.77
C GLU A 38 22.51 -6.70 0.31
N TYR A 39 22.72 -7.87 -0.27
CA TYR A 39 22.28 -8.16 -1.63
C TYR A 39 20.74 -8.07 -1.79
N ARG A 40 19.98 -8.59 -0.81
CA ARG A 40 18.51 -8.48 -0.80
C ARG A 40 18.05 -7.04 -0.65
N PHE A 41 18.76 -6.25 0.15
CA PHE A 41 18.48 -4.81 0.28
C PHE A 41 18.68 -4.10 -1.07
N HIS A 42 19.78 -4.34 -1.75
CA HIS A 42 20.04 -3.74 -3.07
C HIS A 42 19.00 -4.17 -4.13
N ILE A 43 18.58 -5.45 -4.13
CA ILE A 43 17.54 -5.92 -5.06
C ILE A 43 16.16 -5.30 -4.73
N LYS A 44 15.82 -5.12 -3.46
CA LYS A 44 14.56 -4.45 -3.08
C LYS A 44 14.54 -2.97 -3.44
N VAL A 45 15.69 -2.31 -3.39
CA VAL A 45 15.83 -0.88 -3.73
C VAL A 45 15.73 -0.63 -5.25
N VAL A 46 15.94 -1.63 -6.09
CA VAL A 46 15.90 -1.48 -7.57
C VAL A 46 14.52 -1.77 -8.17
N GLY A 47 13.51 -2.11 -7.37
CA GLY A 47 12.12 -2.15 -7.82
C GLY A 47 11.55 -0.71 -7.93
N HIS A 48 12.10 0.15 -8.78
CA HIS A 48 11.39 1.36 -9.20
C HIS A 48 10.15 0.91 -9.98
N VAL A 49 8.99 1.04 -9.33
CA VAL A 49 7.74 1.08 -10.09
C VAL A 49 7.76 2.42 -10.81
N GLU A 50 7.88 2.40 -12.14
CA GLU A 50 7.73 3.61 -12.94
C GLU A 50 6.28 4.05 -12.84
N HIS A 51 6.07 5.27 -12.35
CA HIS A 51 4.76 5.91 -12.32
C HIS A 51 4.72 6.94 -13.45
N TYR A 52 3.58 7.01 -14.13
CA TYR A 52 3.33 8.03 -15.14
C TYR A 52 2.36 9.09 -14.62
N ALA A 53 2.42 10.29 -15.19
CA ALA A 53 1.53 11.37 -14.80
C ALA A 53 0.06 10.99 -15.05
N ALA A 54 -0.82 11.28 -14.09
CA ALA A 54 -2.25 10.97 -14.12
C ALA A 54 -2.62 9.47 -14.25
N GLU A 55 -1.65 8.56 -14.09
CA GLU A 55 -1.92 7.13 -14.19
C GLU A 55 -2.63 6.61 -12.93
N GLN A 56 -2.14 6.98 -11.75
CA GLN A 56 -2.62 6.43 -10.49
C GLN A 56 -2.77 7.51 -9.42
N MET A 57 -3.76 7.31 -8.56
CA MET A 57 -3.94 8.02 -7.30
C MET A 57 -4.04 6.98 -6.18
N TYR A 58 -3.07 6.96 -5.27
CA TYR A 58 -3.14 6.15 -4.07
C TYR A 58 -3.98 6.85 -3.01
N ILE A 59 -4.84 6.09 -2.33
CA ILE A 59 -5.69 6.59 -1.25
C ILE A 59 -5.56 5.73 -0.01
N ASP A 60 -5.52 6.36 1.15
CA ASP A 60 -5.48 5.70 2.45
C ASP A 60 -6.05 6.60 3.55
N PHE A 61 -6.25 6.04 4.74
CA PHE A 61 -6.51 6.79 5.97
C PHE A 61 -5.29 6.72 6.88
N ALA A 62 -4.87 7.86 7.43
CA ALA A 62 -3.81 7.89 8.43
C ALA A 62 -4.21 7.06 9.65
N GLY A 63 -3.23 6.38 10.28
CA GLY A 63 -3.48 5.55 11.45
C GLY A 63 -3.92 6.33 12.68
N ASP A 64 -3.44 7.56 12.83
CA ASP A 64 -3.76 8.44 13.95
C ASP A 64 -4.93 9.37 13.59
N ARG A 65 -5.87 9.51 14.54
CA ARG A 65 -7.04 10.37 14.41
C ARG A 65 -6.74 11.77 14.93
N LEU A 66 -7.33 12.77 14.29
CA LEU A 66 -7.33 14.14 14.80
C LEU A 66 -8.39 14.30 15.89
N GLU A 67 -8.05 15.04 16.94
CA GLU A 67 -9.01 15.48 17.95
C GLU A 67 -9.49 16.90 17.60
N VAL A 68 -10.79 17.01 17.32
CA VAL A 68 -11.46 18.27 17.01
C VAL A 68 -12.29 18.67 18.21
N VAL A 69 -12.00 19.82 18.78
CA VAL A 69 -12.75 20.38 19.92
C VAL A 69 -13.82 21.35 19.38
N ASP A 70 -15.06 21.11 19.76
CA ASP A 70 -16.15 22.06 19.52
C ASP A 70 -15.97 23.25 20.44
N GLU A 71 -15.77 24.43 19.87
CA GLU A 71 -15.52 25.67 20.64
C GLU A 71 -16.70 26.10 21.52
N MET A 72 -17.93 25.74 21.15
CA MET A 72 -19.11 26.13 21.89
C MET A 72 -19.45 25.16 23.03
N THR A 73 -19.27 23.86 22.81
CA THR A 73 -19.64 22.83 23.78
C THR A 73 -18.47 22.30 24.58
N GLY A 74 -17.23 22.48 24.09
CA GLY A 74 -16.03 21.88 24.66
C GLY A 74 -15.91 20.37 24.40
N GLU A 75 -16.84 19.78 23.64
CA GLU A 75 -16.80 18.36 23.31
C GLU A 75 -15.65 18.05 22.33
N THR A 76 -14.92 16.99 22.61
CA THR A 76 -13.87 16.49 21.71
C THR A 76 -14.40 15.35 20.85
N LYS A 77 -14.31 15.51 19.54
CA LYS A 77 -14.66 14.48 18.54
C LYS A 77 -13.41 14.03 17.79
N LYS A 78 -13.34 12.75 17.47
CA LYS A 78 -12.23 12.19 16.68
C LYS A 78 -12.61 12.20 15.20
N ALA A 79 -11.74 12.78 14.37
CA ALA A 79 -11.84 12.76 12.91
C ALA A 79 -10.77 11.86 12.32
N GLU A 80 -11.11 11.15 11.28
CA GLU A 80 -10.18 10.39 10.45
C GLU A 80 -9.48 11.33 9.48
N VAL A 81 -8.24 11.03 9.09
CA VAL A 81 -7.49 11.80 8.09
C VAL A 81 -7.40 11.00 6.81
N PHE A 82 -8.13 11.44 5.80
CA PHE A 82 -8.02 10.90 4.45
C PHE A 82 -6.79 11.49 3.76
N VAL A 83 -6.07 10.66 3.01
CA VAL A 83 -4.88 11.04 2.23
C VAL A 83 -5.02 10.50 0.83
N ALA A 84 -4.80 11.35 -0.17
CA ALA A 84 -4.67 10.95 -1.56
C ALA A 84 -3.34 11.48 -2.12
N ILE A 85 -2.60 10.62 -2.83
CA ILE A 85 -1.30 10.98 -3.41
C ILE A 85 -1.21 10.57 -4.88
N LEU A 86 -0.68 11.46 -5.71
CA LEU A 86 -0.27 11.14 -7.07
C LEU A 86 1.19 10.67 -7.05
N PRO A 87 1.48 9.38 -7.27
CA PRO A 87 2.81 8.81 -7.02
C PRO A 87 3.89 9.36 -7.96
N PHE A 88 3.53 9.84 -9.15
CA PHE A 88 4.47 10.45 -10.09
C PHE A 88 5.08 11.75 -9.56
N SER A 89 4.23 12.65 -9.03
CA SER A 89 4.63 13.99 -8.58
C SER A 89 4.80 14.10 -7.07
N HIS A 90 4.35 13.10 -6.32
CA HIS A 90 4.15 13.15 -4.86
C HIS A 90 3.21 14.28 -4.41
N TYR A 91 2.39 14.82 -5.33
CA TYR A 91 1.40 15.81 -5.01
C TYR A 91 0.30 15.16 -4.18
N THR A 92 0.05 15.73 -3.01
CA THR A 92 -0.75 15.10 -1.96
C THR A 92 -1.91 15.98 -1.53
N TYR A 93 -3.08 15.38 -1.39
CA TYR A 93 -4.27 15.95 -0.81
C TYR A 93 -4.57 15.27 0.53
N CYS A 94 -4.97 16.06 1.53
CA CYS A 94 -5.39 15.55 2.83
C CYS A 94 -6.63 16.30 3.30
N GLU A 95 -7.60 15.58 3.90
CA GLU A 95 -8.72 16.19 4.58
C GLU A 95 -9.13 15.39 5.81
N ALA A 96 -9.78 16.08 6.77
CA ALA A 96 -10.39 15.42 7.92
C ALA A 96 -11.84 15.06 7.59
N VAL A 97 -12.20 13.79 7.82
CA VAL A 97 -13.56 13.27 7.66
C VAL A 97 -14.04 12.63 8.96
N TRP A 98 -15.34 12.51 9.14
CA TRP A 98 -15.88 12.00 10.41
C TRP A 98 -15.81 10.49 10.55
N SER A 99 -15.69 9.75 9.45
CA SER A 99 -15.61 8.29 9.49
C SER A 99 -14.86 7.71 8.28
N GLN A 100 -14.48 6.43 8.37
CA GLN A 100 -13.95 5.67 7.23
C GLN A 100 -15.08 4.94 6.47
N ARG A 101 -16.32 5.40 6.57
CA ARG A 101 -17.43 4.81 5.82
C ARG A 101 -17.34 5.14 4.35
N LYS A 102 -18.01 4.34 3.52
CA LYS A 102 -17.99 4.49 2.06
C LYS A 102 -18.43 5.88 1.57
N GLU A 103 -19.43 6.49 2.25
CA GLU A 103 -19.94 7.80 1.89
C GLU A 103 -18.86 8.88 2.08
N ASP A 104 -18.16 8.86 3.23
CA ASP A 104 -17.07 9.79 3.52
C ASP A 104 -15.87 9.54 2.61
N LEU A 105 -15.55 8.27 2.32
CA LEU A 105 -14.48 7.89 1.38
C LEU A 105 -14.75 8.40 -0.04
N ILE A 106 -15.97 8.19 -0.56
CA ILE A 106 -16.36 8.65 -1.90
C ILE A 106 -16.27 10.16 -1.98
N LYS A 107 -16.79 10.86 -0.95
CA LYS A 107 -16.74 12.32 -0.92
C LYS A 107 -15.31 12.86 -0.85
N ALA A 108 -14.45 12.24 -0.06
CA ALA A 108 -13.03 12.59 0.03
C ALA A 108 -12.30 12.36 -1.29
N CYS A 109 -12.58 11.24 -1.99
CA CYS A 109 -12.04 11.01 -3.34
C CYS A 109 -12.50 12.06 -4.35
N GLU A 110 -13.78 12.46 -4.31
CA GLU A 110 -14.33 13.54 -5.14
C GLU A 110 -13.59 14.86 -4.90
N ASN A 111 -13.40 15.25 -3.63
CA ASN A 111 -12.68 16.45 -3.25
C ASN A 111 -11.20 16.39 -3.71
N ALA A 112 -10.55 15.22 -3.60
CA ALA A 112 -9.19 15.02 -4.08
C ALA A 112 -9.09 15.20 -5.61
N ILE A 113 -10.01 14.63 -6.39
CA ILE A 113 -10.09 14.78 -7.86
C ILE A 113 -10.26 16.26 -8.22
N GLN A 114 -11.12 16.99 -7.51
CA GLN A 114 -11.31 18.43 -7.72
C GLN A 114 -10.04 19.22 -7.38
N TYR A 115 -9.37 18.87 -6.28
CA TYR A 115 -8.13 19.52 -5.86
C TYR A 115 -6.97 19.29 -6.85
N PHE A 116 -6.88 18.09 -7.42
CA PHE A 116 -5.88 17.78 -8.44
C PHE A 116 -6.24 18.32 -9.83
N GLU A 117 -7.43 18.90 -10.00
CA GLU A 117 -7.95 19.42 -11.28
C GLU A 117 -7.93 18.38 -12.39
N GLY A 118 -8.07 17.09 -12.03
CA GLY A 118 -8.02 16.01 -13.00
C GLY A 118 -8.34 14.64 -12.41
N VAL A 119 -8.82 13.75 -13.27
CA VAL A 119 -9.16 12.38 -12.90
C VAL A 119 -7.99 11.45 -13.24
N PRO A 120 -7.48 10.64 -12.29
CA PRO A 120 -6.46 9.64 -12.57
C PRO A 120 -7.06 8.47 -13.38
N ALA A 121 -6.24 7.77 -14.14
CA ALA A 121 -6.70 6.57 -14.84
C ALA A 121 -7.11 5.45 -13.87
N ALA A 122 -6.45 5.37 -12.71
CA ALA A 122 -6.77 4.39 -11.67
C ALA A 122 -6.71 5.00 -10.26
N ILE A 123 -7.67 4.58 -9.40
CA ILE A 123 -7.62 4.81 -7.95
C ILE A 123 -7.15 3.51 -7.29
N VAL A 124 -6.14 3.63 -6.43
CA VAL A 124 -5.50 2.48 -5.76
C VAL A 124 -5.69 2.61 -4.25
N PRO A 125 -6.73 1.97 -3.68
CA PRO A 125 -6.91 1.94 -2.23
C PRO A 125 -5.88 1.03 -1.58
N ASP A 126 -5.21 1.51 -0.51
CA ASP A 126 -4.34 0.68 0.32
C ASP A 126 -5.15 0.06 1.45
N ASN A 127 -5.56 -1.20 1.25
CA ASN A 127 -6.25 -2.04 2.25
C ASN A 127 -7.52 -1.41 2.90
N LEU A 128 -8.24 -0.56 2.16
CA LEU A 128 -9.44 0.11 2.65
C LEU A 128 -10.66 -0.81 2.64
N LYS A 129 -11.15 -1.20 3.82
CA LYS A 129 -12.38 -2.00 3.97
C LYS A 129 -13.63 -1.31 3.40
N ALA A 130 -13.63 0.02 3.30
CA ALA A 130 -14.72 0.79 2.71
C ALA A 130 -14.78 0.68 1.19
N ALA A 131 -13.63 0.47 0.54
CA ALA A 131 -13.53 0.27 -0.91
C ALA A 131 -13.73 -1.20 -1.33
N VAL A 132 -13.50 -2.16 -0.40
CA VAL A 132 -13.52 -3.61 -0.69
C VAL A 132 -14.48 -4.32 0.26
N THR A 133 -15.50 -4.97 -0.29
CA THR A 133 -16.53 -5.69 0.50
C THR A 133 -16.04 -7.06 1.00
N ARG A 134 -15.10 -7.69 0.30
CA ARG A 134 -14.47 -8.96 0.65
C ARG A 134 -13.00 -8.96 0.22
N SER A 135 -12.12 -9.13 1.18
CA SER A 135 -10.73 -9.46 0.87
C SER A 135 -10.61 -10.99 0.71
N ASP A 136 -11.02 -11.52 -0.44
CA ASP A 136 -10.71 -12.90 -0.78
C ASP A 136 -9.31 -12.95 -1.43
N ARG A 137 -8.54 -14.04 -1.15
CA ARG A 137 -7.14 -14.17 -1.62
C ARG A 137 -7.00 -14.17 -3.14
N ASN A 138 -8.08 -14.38 -3.88
CA ASN A 138 -8.02 -14.51 -5.33
C ASN A 138 -8.72 -13.38 -6.10
N GLU A 139 -9.76 -12.75 -5.55
CA GLU A 139 -10.46 -11.61 -6.20
C GLU A 139 -11.08 -10.70 -5.12
N PRO A 140 -10.51 -9.53 -4.84
CA PRO A 140 -11.15 -8.55 -3.97
C PRO A 140 -12.43 -8.02 -4.63
N VAL A 141 -13.55 -8.12 -3.95
CA VAL A 141 -14.82 -7.56 -4.43
C VAL A 141 -14.87 -6.09 -4.04
N ILE A 142 -14.81 -5.21 -5.03
CA ILE A 142 -14.96 -3.75 -4.84
C ILE A 142 -16.40 -3.48 -4.40
N ASN A 143 -16.57 -2.51 -3.50
CA ASN A 143 -17.90 -2.04 -3.10
C ASN A 143 -18.63 -1.44 -4.31
N ASP A 144 -19.89 -1.81 -4.51
CA ASP A 144 -20.68 -1.40 -5.69
C ASP A 144 -20.80 0.12 -5.84
N ASP A 145 -20.96 0.85 -4.73
CA ASP A 145 -21.06 2.32 -4.75
C ASP A 145 -19.72 2.96 -5.15
N PHE A 146 -18.60 2.38 -4.67
CA PHE A 146 -17.27 2.86 -5.04
C PHE A 146 -16.91 2.51 -6.49
N ALA A 147 -17.39 1.36 -6.99
CA ALA A 147 -17.26 1.00 -8.39
C ALA A 147 -18.08 1.95 -9.30
N ALA A 148 -19.32 2.26 -8.92
CA ALA A 148 -20.15 3.21 -9.63
C ALA A 148 -19.57 4.64 -9.64
N PHE A 149 -18.95 5.06 -8.53
CA PHE A 149 -18.20 6.32 -8.46
C PHE A 149 -17.04 6.34 -9.46
N ALA A 150 -16.23 5.27 -9.49
CA ALA A 150 -15.10 5.18 -10.42
C ALA A 150 -15.58 5.18 -11.89
N GLU A 151 -16.65 4.47 -12.20
CA GLU A 151 -17.29 4.45 -13.53
C GLU A 151 -17.78 5.85 -13.94
N TYR A 152 -18.43 6.58 -13.01
CA TYR A 152 -18.91 7.94 -13.25
C TYR A 152 -17.77 8.89 -13.66
N TYR A 153 -16.61 8.79 -13.00
CA TYR A 153 -15.43 9.60 -13.33
C TYR A 153 -14.60 9.02 -14.49
N GLY A 154 -14.92 7.84 -15.00
CA GLY A 154 -14.18 7.17 -16.09
C GLY A 154 -12.79 6.64 -15.65
N CYS A 155 -12.61 6.34 -14.36
CA CYS A 155 -11.39 5.71 -13.83
C CYS A 155 -11.66 4.26 -13.39
N VAL A 156 -10.59 3.50 -13.15
CA VAL A 156 -10.69 2.13 -12.63
C VAL A 156 -10.24 2.06 -11.17
N VAL A 157 -10.77 1.10 -10.42
CA VAL A 157 -10.26 0.79 -9.07
C VAL A 157 -9.28 -0.35 -9.18
N SER A 158 -8.02 -0.12 -8.80
CA SER A 158 -6.96 -1.12 -8.81
C SER A 158 -6.57 -1.46 -7.37
N VAL A 159 -6.83 -2.69 -6.93
CA VAL A 159 -6.46 -3.12 -5.58
C VAL A 159 -5.01 -3.60 -5.57
N SER A 160 -4.17 -2.96 -4.73
CA SER A 160 -2.76 -3.35 -4.58
C SER A 160 -2.63 -4.68 -3.82
N TYR A 161 -2.05 -5.69 -4.47
CA TYR A 161 -1.75 -7.00 -3.85
C TYR A 161 -0.48 -7.02 -2.99
N THR A 162 0.23 -5.91 -2.85
CA THR A 162 1.56 -5.88 -2.22
C THR A 162 1.54 -6.11 -0.71
N HIS A 163 0.46 -5.81 -0.01
CA HIS A 163 0.36 -5.97 1.45
C HIS A 163 -0.14 -7.34 1.94
N LEU A 164 -0.70 -8.19 1.07
CA LEU A 164 -1.15 -9.55 1.45
C LEU A 164 0.01 -10.50 1.80
N ARG A 165 1.27 -10.10 1.61
CA ARG A 165 2.46 -10.92 1.96
C ARG A 165 3.15 -10.54 3.26
N ALA A 166 2.73 -9.50 3.97
CA ALA A 166 3.43 -9.01 5.15
C ALA A 166 3.01 -9.66 6.49
N HIS A 167 1.93 -10.43 6.51
CA HIS A 167 1.39 -11.06 7.73
C HIS A 167 1.55 -12.59 7.79
N GLU A 168 2.41 -13.18 6.95
CA GLU A 168 2.80 -14.59 7.10
C GLU A 168 4.26 -14.70 7.55
N THR A 169 4.52 -14.38 8.81
CA THR A 169 5.69 -14.87 9.57
C THR A 169 5.28 -15.16 11.00
#